data_1f2962188acfeec4a60fbd269bb56a67
#
_entry.id   1f2962188acfeec4a60fbd269bb56a67
#
_cell.length_a   1.000
_cell.length_b   1.000
_cell.length_c   1.000
_cell.angle_alpha   90.00
_cell.angle_beta   90.00
_cell.angle_gamma   90.00
#
_symmetry.space_group_name_H-M   'P 1'
#
loop_
_entity.id
_entity.type
_entity.pdbx_description
1 polymer ?
#
loop_
_entity_poly.entity_id
_entity_poly.type
_entity_poly.pdbx_seq_one_letter_code
_entity_poly.pdbx_strand_id
1 'polypeptide(L)'
;ERVNRARKRQLERYKKEGIISNSELTNKMIKKYIKLDEKAQEIMEFAFKKFNFSARSYNKILKLARTIADLADSDLVLEKHVLEAIQYRTLDKKYWR
;
A
#
# COMPACT_ATOMS: atom_id res chain seq x y z
N GLU A 1 -6.09 18.72 -7.44
CA GLU A 1 -5.27 18.34 -6.32
C GLU A 1 -5.08 16.86 -6.17
N ARG A 2 -3.83 16.45 -6.08
CA ARG A 2 -3.49 15.03 -5.96
C ARG A 2 -4.06 14.42 -4.67
N VAL A 3 -3.91 15.14 -3.55
CA VAL A 3 -4.36 14.63 -2.26
C VAL A 3 -5.88 14.51 -2.23
N ASN A 4 -6.57 15.49 -2.75
CA ASN A 4 -8.04 15.45 -2.76
C ASN A 4 -8.57 14.33 -3.66
N ARG A 5 -7.93 14.12 -4.80
CA ARG A 5 -8.32 13.01 -5.69
C ARG A 5 -8.08 11.66 -5.03
N ALA A 6 -6.97 11.52 -4.32
CA ALA A 6 -6.65 10.27 -3.63
C ALA A 6 -7.69 9.97 -2.55
N ARG A 7 -8.07 10.99 -1.77
CA ARG A 7 -9.10 10.83 -0.75
C ARG A 7 -10.44 10.43 -1.35
N LYS A 8 -10.80 11.05 -2.45
CA LYS A 8 -12.05 10.75 -3.13
C LYS A 8 -12.07 9.30 -3.61
N ARG A 9 -10.96 8.84 -4.17
CA ARG A 9 -10.83 7.45 -4.61
C ARG A 9 -11.05 6.49 -3.44
N GLN A 10 -10.46 6.79 -2.29
CA GLN A 10 -10.58 5.94 -1.13
C GLN A 10 -12.00 5.92 -0.58
N LEU A 11 -12.63 7.08 -0.51
CA LEU A 11 -14.01 7.17 -0.04
C LEU A 11 -14.95 6.35 -0.92
N GLU A 12 -14.79 6.45 -2.24
CA GLU A 12 -15.63 5.71 -3.16
C GLU A 12 -15.36 4.22 -3.11
N ARG A 13 -14.08 3.87 -3.00
CA ARG A 13 -13.67 2.46 -2.97
C ARG A 13 -14.23 1.74 -1.77
N TYR A 14 -14.24 2.39 -0.61
CA TYR A 14 -14.61 1.75 0.66
C TYR A 14 -15.99 2.11 1.15
N LYS A 15 -16.79 2.69 0.30
CA LYS A 15 -18.11 3.16 0.67
C LYS A 15 -18.96 2.09 1.35
N LYS A 16 -18.89 0.86 0.85
CA LYS A 16 -19.67 -0.26 1.38
C LYS A 16 -19.08 -0.84 2.66
N GLU A 17 -17.83 -0.54 2.94
CA GLU A 17 -17.14 -1.14 4.09
C GLU A 17 -17.20 -0.27 5.34
N GLY A 18 -17.68 0.96 5.21
CA GLY A 18 -17.78 1.86 6.35
C GLY A 18 -16.46 2.44 6.83
N ILE A 19 -15.42 2.35 6.02
CA ILE A 19 -14.12 2.96 6.34
C ILE A 19 -13.82 4.05 5.34
N ILE A 20 -12.85 4.91 5.68
CA ILE A 20 -12.57 6.09 4.86
C ILE A 20 -11.17 6.13 4.27
N SER A 21 -10.27 5.25 4.68
CA SER A 21 -8.89 5.31 4.17
C SER A 21 -8.25 3.94 4.14
N ASN A 22 -7.14 3.87 3.40
CA ASN A 22 -6.36 2.63 3.27
C ASN A 22 -5.81 2.14 4.61
N SER A 23 -5.55 3.06 5.54
CA SER A 23 -4.97 2.68 6.83
C SER A 23 -5.92 1.85 7.69
N GLU A 24 -7.22 1.88 7.38
CA GLU A 24 -8.22 1.15 8.15
C GLU A 24 -8.51 -0.24 7.60
N LEU A 25 -7.82 -0.64 6.53
CA LEU A 25 -8.05 -1.96 5.93
C LEU A 25 -7.65 -3.08 6.87
N THR A 26 -8.53 -4.07 7.00
CA THR A 26 -8.21 -5.31 7.70
C THR A 26 -7.43 -6.23 6.75
N ASN A 27 -6.85 -7.30 7.30
CA ASN A 27 -6.11 -8.27 6.47
C ASN A 27 -6.98 -8.84 5.35
N LYS A 28 -8.24 -9.09 5.66
CA LYS A 28 -9.18 -9.62 4.68
C LYS A 28 -9.44 -8.62 3.56
N MET A 29 -9.61 -7.35 3.92
CA MET A 29 -9.87 -6.30 2.95
C MET A 29 -8.66 -5.98 2.08
N ILE A 30 -7.46 -6.14 2.63
CA ILE A 30 -6.24 -5.91 1.85
C ILE A 30 -6.22 -6.78 0.61
N LYS A 31 -6.55 -8.06 0.76
CA LYS A 31 -6.59 -8.99 -0.36
C LYS A 31 -7.64 -8.60 -1.38
N LYS A 32 -8.75 -8.03 -0.91
CA LYS A 32 -9.86 -7.65 -1.78
C LYS A 32 -9.58 -6.37 -2.55
N TYR A 33 -8.99 -5.37 -1.90
CA TYR A 33 -8.90 -4.03 -2.47
C TYR A 33 -7.55 -3.62 -3.00
N ILE A 34 -6.47 -4.26 -2.52
CA ILE A 34 -5.14 -3.89 -2.98
C ILE A 34 -4.72 -4.86 -4.07
N LYS A 35 -4.76 -4.38 -5.31
CA LYS A 35 -4.42 -5.18 -6.49
C LYS A 35 -3.03 -4.79 -6.97
N LEU A 36 -2.11 -5.74 -6.92
CA LEU A 36 -0.74 -5.55 -7.40
C LEU A 36 -0.63 -6.09 -8.82
N ASP A 37 0.17 -5.41 -9.66
CA ASP A 37 0.49 -6.04 -10.93
C ASP A 37 1.56 -7.11 -10.68
N GLU A 38 1.90 -7.85 -11.72
CA GLU A 38 2.81 -8.99 -11.59
C GLU A 38 4.18 -8.58 -11.04
N LYS A 39 4.73 -7.50 -11.55
CA LYS A 39 6.04 -7.03 -11.10
C LYS A 39 6.00 -6.51 -9.66
N ALA A 40 4.92 -5.84 -9.29
CA ALA A 40 4.75 -5.37 -7.93
C ALA A 40 4.68 -6.55 -6.96
N GLN A 41 3.98 -7.60 -7.35
CA GLN A 41 3.88 -8.81 -6.54
C GLN A 41 5.25 -9.44 -6.34
N GLU A 42 6.03 -9.55 -7.41
CA GLU A 42 7.38 -10.11 -7.35
C GLU A 42 8.28 -9.31 -6.42
N ILE A 43 8.21 -7.98 -6.51
CA ILE A 43 9.01 -7.10 -5.65
C ILE A 43 8.64 -7.27 -4.19
N MET A 44 7.35 -7.36 -3.90
CA MET A 44 6.89 -7.56 -2.53
C MET A 44 7.40 -8.88 -1.96
N GLU A 45 7.32 -9.95 -2.74
CA GLU A 45 7.80 -11.26 -2.30
C GLU A 45 9.30 -11.26 -2.08
N PHE A 46 10.04 -10.63 -2.98
CA PHE A 46 11.49 -10.52 -2.84
C PHE A 46 11.86 -9.76 -1.57
N ALA A 47 11.21 -8.61 -1.36
CA ALA A 47 11.50 -7.78 -0.20
C ALA A 47 11.13 -8.48 1.11
N PHE A 48 10.02 -9.22 1.10
CA PHE A 48 9.60 -9.95 2.28
C PHE A 48 10.66 -10.96 2.72
N LYS A 49 11.22 -11.68 1.74
CA LYS A 49 12.25 -12.67 2.03
C LYS A 49 13.59 -12.02 2.41
N LYS A 50 13.98 -10.98 1.68
CA LYS A 50 15.28 -10.33 1.87
C LYS A 50 15.36 -9.59 3.21
N PHE A 51 14.31 -8.85 3.54
CA PHE A 51 14.31 -8.01 4.75
C PHE A 51 13.63 -8.68 5.93
N ASN A 52 13.12 -9.87 5.72
CA ASN A 52 12.48 -10.65 6.79
C ASN A 52 11.37 -9.86 7.50
N PHE A 53 10.51 -9.24 6.72
CA PHE A 53 9.38 -8.48 7.27
C PHE A 53 8.44 -9.40 8.02
N SER A 54 7.85 -8.89 9.11
CA SER A 54 6.71 -9.57 9.73
C SER A 54 5.48 -9.40 8.82
N ALA A 55 4.45 -10.22 9.06
CA ALA A 55 3.20 -10.09 8.31
C ALA A 55 2.61 -8.69 8.51
N ARG A 56 2.74 -8.14 9.71
CA ARG A 56 2.25 -6.81 10.01
C ARG A 56 2.97 -5.75 9.17
N SER A 57 4.29 -5.84 9.07
CA SER A 57 5.06 -4.90 8.25
C SER A 57 4.72 -5.04 6.78
N TYR A 58 4.56 -6.27 6.32
CA TYR A 58 4.15 -6.54 4.93
C TYR A 58 2.85 -5.82 4.61
N ASN A 59 1.84 -5.97 5.49
CA ASN A 59 0.55 -5.34 5.28
C ASN A 59 0.63 -3.81 5.34
N LYS A 60 1.48 -3.26 6.20
CA LYS A 60 1.67 -1.81 6.26
C LYS A 60 2.27 -1.27 4.97
N ILE A 61 3.22 -2.02 4.39
CA ILE A 61 3.81 -1.62 3.11
C ILE A 61 2.76 -1.65 2.01
N LEU A 62 1.90 -2.67 1.99
CA LEU A 62 0.82 -2.75 1.01
C LEU A 62 -0.13 -1.56 1.11
N LYS A 63 -0.52 -1.18 2.32
CA LYS A 63 -1.41 -0.03 2.51
C LYS A 63 -0.74 1.26 2.05
N LEU A 64 0.53 1.43 2.35
CA LEU A 64 1.27 2.60 1.93
C LEU A 64 1.40 2.64 0.40
N ALA A 65 1.71 1.49 -0.21
CA ALA A 65 1.82 1.41 -1.67
C ALA A 65 0.48 1.75 -2.33
N ARG A 66 -0.63 1.30 -1.75
CA ARG A 66 -1.95 1.65 -2.28
C ARG A 66 -2.19 3.16 -2.21
N THR A 67 -1.78 3.78 -1.11
CA THR A 67 -1.92 5.23 -0.94
C THR A 67 -1.06 5.98 -1.96
N ILE A 68 0.17 5.53 -2.18
CA ILE A 68 1.05 6.14 -3.18
C ILE A 68 0.43 6.02 -4.57
N ALA A 69 -0.13 4.85 -4.89
CA ALA A 69 -0.79 4.65 -6.18
C ALA A 69 -2.01 5.56 -6.32
N ASP A 70 -2.76 5.77 -5.23
CA ASP A 70 -3.90 6.68 -5.26
C ASP A 70 -3.45 8.11 -5.55
N LEU A 71 -2.34 8.54 -4.94
CA LEU A 71 -1.79 9.86 -5.19
C LEU A 71 -1.31 10.00 -6.63
N ALA A 72 -0.88 8.90 -7.24
CA ALA A 72 -0.46 8.87 -8.64
C ALA A 72 -1.63 8.63 -9.60
N ASP A 73 -2.84 8.55 -9.06
CA ASP A 73 -4.06 8.34 -9.84
C ASP A 73 -4.03 7.02 -10.60
N SER A 74 -3.50 5.98 -9.97
CA SER A 74 -3.35 4.65 -10.57
C SER A 74 -4.34 3.67 -9.98
N ASP A 75 -5.00 2.89 -10.83
CA ASP A 75 -5.95 1.87 -10.39
C ASP A 75 -5.25 0.66 -9.78
N LEU A 76 -4.08 0.32 -10.31
CA LEU A 76 -3.28 -0.80 -9.81
C LEU A 76 -2.08 -0.28 -9.04
N VAL A 77 -1.62 -1.08 -8.09
CA VAL A 77 -0.36 -0.80 -7.40
C VAL A 77 0.75 -1.38 -8.28
N LEU A 78 1.58 -0.50 -8.80
CA LEU A 78 2.65 -0.88 -9.72
C LEU A 78 3.96 -1.04 -8.98
N GLU A 79 4.94 -1.61 -9.67
CA GLU A 79 6.29 -1.82 -9.14
C GLU A 79 6.87 -0.56 -8.50
N LYS A 80 6.75 0.58 -9.18
CA LYS A 80 7.30 1.84 -8.67
C LYS A 80 6.65 2.27 -7.35
N HIS A 81 5.38 1.99 -7.18
CA HIS A 81 4.67 2.34 -5.95
C HIS A 81 5.16 1.49 -4.78
N VAL A 82 5.36 0.21 -5.04
CA VAL A 82 5.87 -0.71 -4.03
C VAL A 82 7.29 -0.34 -3.62
N LEU A 83 8.14 -0.02 -4.60
CA LEU A 83 9.52 0.37 -4.30
C LEU A 83 9.56 1.62 -3.44
N GLU A 84 8.73 2.59 -3.74
CA GLU A 84 8.65 3.81 -2.95
C GLU A 84 8.19 3.52 -1.52
N ALA A 85 7.19 2.66 -1.37
CA ALA A 85 6.67 2.29 -0.06
C ALA A 85 7.75 1.57 0.77
N ILE A 86 8.52 0.72 0.14
CA ILE A 86 9.60 0.01 0.83
C ILE A 86 10.67 1.00 1.30
N GLN A 87 11.00 2.00 0.48
CA GLN A 87 11.95 3.02 0.85
C GLN A 87 11.48 3.80 2.07
N TYR A 88 10.23 4.20 2.10
CA TYR A 88 9.66 4.90 3.26
C TYR A 88 9.73 4.03 4.51
N ARG A 89 9.42 2.77 4.39
CA ARG A 89 9.47 1.86 5.53
C ARG A 89 10.88 1.69 6.06
N THR A 90 11.86 1.64 5.16
CA THR A 90 13.26 1.54 5.54
C THR A 90 13.71 2.79 6.28
N LEU A 91 13.31 3.96 5.81
CA LEU A 91 13.64 5.22 6.47
C LEU A 91 13.00 5.30 7.86
N ASP A 92 11.74 4.91 7.98
CA ASP A 92 11.05 4.87 9.27
C ASP A 92 11.82 4.02 10.27
N LYS A 93 12.21 2.83 9.84
CA LYS A 93 12.95 1.92 10.70
C LYS A 93 14.25 2.55 11.19
N LYS A 94 14.89 3.32 10.33
CA LYS A 94 16.14 3.99 10.65
C LYS A 94 15.97 5.07 11.73
N TYR A 95 14.88 5.80 11.66
CA TYR A 95 14.66 6.94 12.55
C TYR A 95 13.79 6.65 13.76
N TRP A 96 12.92 5.67 13.65
CA TRP A 96 11.89 5.45 14.67
C TRP A 96 12.17 4.28 15.61
N ARG A 97 13.04 3.47 15.26
CA ARG A 97 13.43 2.28 16.01
C ARG A 97 12.82 2.14 17.39
#